data_100b8ff572cd1dd5706cd502128ad7ce
#
_entry.id   100b8ff572cd1dd5706cd502128ad7ce
#
_cell.length_a   1.000
_cell.length_b   1.000
_cell.length_c   1.000
_cell.angle_alpha   90.00
_cell.angle_beta   90.00
_cell.angle_gamma   90.00
#
_symmetry.space_group_name_H-M   'P 1'
#
loop_
_entity.id
_entity.type
_entity.pdbx_description
1 polymer ?
#
loop_
_entity_poly.entity_id
_entity_poly.type
_entity_poly.pdbx_seq_one_letter_code
_entity_poly.pdbx_strand_id
1 'polypeptide(L)'
;MTTEAQDQSAPLVAVASADAVLRHPEAGEHLLTALERERAARFRQESGRIDFTAGHVLVRLCAARLLDVPAAGLVLAQRCPDCGLADHGKPYLPDHPGVHVSLSHTRGVVAAGAGYQPVGVDVELSARGGSLRAVARRVLTPAELALVEAAPEPDRAFLRQWVRKESLIKIGRTTLDTLGQVDLAALPLDVPPGAPLRSRFEDLHLIDWTDPEHGAVVAAVSTAPPRVVRLTPAG
;
A
#
# COMPACT_ATOMS: atom_id res chain seq x y z
N MET A 1 -12.56 -29.62 -2.71
CA MET A 1 -11.25 -29.36 -2.06
C MET A 1 -10.42 -28.25 -2.72
N THR A 2 -10.99 -27.40 -3.61
CA THR A 2 -10.23 -26.38 -4.39
C THR A 2 -10.39 -24.94 -3.89
N THR A 3 -11.40 -24.63 -3.08
CA THR A 3 -11.71 -23.25 -2.67
C THR A 3 -10.83 -22.76 -1.49
N GLU A 4 -10.49 -23.62 -0.54
CA GLU A 4 -9.65 -23.26 0.63
C GLU A 4 -8.17 -23.10 0.28
N ALA A 5 -7.63 -23.92 -0.64
CA ALA A 5 -6.23 -23.81 -1.07
C ALA A 5 -5.97 -22.53 -1.89
N GLN A 6 -6.96 -22.04 -2.66
CA GLN A 6 -6.87 -20.77 -3.38
C GLN A 6 -6.94 -19.54 -2.46
N ASP A 7 -7.58 -19.67 -1.31
CA ASP A 7 -7.70 -18.58 -0.33
C ASP A 7 -6.40 -18.36 0.45
N GLN A 8 -5.57 -19.41 0.66
CA GLN A 8 -4.29 -19.32 1.36
C GLN A 8 -3.17 -18.69 0.50
N SER A 9 -3.26 -18.73 -0.82
CA SER A 9 -2.28 -18.15 -1.75
C SER A 9 -2.59 -16.72 -2.18
N ALA A 10 -3.75 -16.19 -1.80
CA ALA A 10 -4.18 -14.84 -2.15
C ALA A 10 -3.27 -13.79 -1.49
N PRO A 11 -2.84 -12.74 -2.22
CA PRO A 11 -2.10 -11.64 -1.63
C PRO A 11 -2.89 -10.99 -0.47
N LEU A 12 -2.25 -10.83 0.66
CA LEU A 12 -2.83 -10.19 1.84
C LEU A 12 -2.57 -8.68 1.78
N VAL A 13 -3.57 -7.90 2.15
CA VAL A 13 -3.48 -6.44 2.25
C VAL A 13 -4.09 -6.00 3.57
N ALA A 14 -3.38 -5.18 4.32
CA ALA A 14 -3.84 -4.59 5.58
C ALA A 14 -3.69 -3.08 5.56
N VAL A 15 -4.61 -2.38 6.22
CA VAL A 15 -4.52 -0.97 6.58
C VAL A 15 -4.84 -0.83 8.06
N ALA A 16 -4.13 0.06 8.73
CA ALA A 16 -4.34 0.31 10.16
C ALA A 16 -3.80 1.70 10.55
N SER A 17 -4.24 2.21 11.71
CA SER A 17 -3.53 3.34 12.32
C SER A 17 -2.13 2.92 12.76
N ALA A 18 -1.16 3.83 12.66
CA ALA A 18 0.20 3.58 13.10
C ALA A 18 0.24 3.13 14.56
N ASP A 19 -0.58 3.77 15.42
CA ASP A 19 -0.71 3.41 16.83
C ASP A 19 -1.24 2.00 17.06
N ALA A 20 -2.23 1.55 16.28
CA ALA A 20 -2.77 0.20 16.39
C ALA A 20 -1.72 -0.85 16.03
N VAL A 21 -0.93 -0.58 14.98
CA VAL A 21 0.18 -1.46 14.58
C VAL A 21 1.21 -1.57 15.68
N LEU A 22 1.62 -0.44 16.28
CA LEU A 22 2.66 -0.45 17.32
C LEU A 22 2.18 -1.03 18.67
N ARG A 23 0.86 -1.15 18.88
CA ARG A 23 0.29 -1.88 20.01
C ARG A 23 0.10 -3.38 19.77
N HIS A 24 0.37 -3.86 18.55
CA HIS A 24 0.26 -5.30 18.28
C HIS A 24 1.26 -6.09 19.15
N PRO A 25 0.89 -7.26 19.74
CA PRO A 25 1.75 -8.02 20.64
C PRO A 25 3.13 -8.39 20.08
N GLU A 26 3.21 -8.65 18.79
CA GLU A 26 4.48 -8.92 18.11
C GLU A 26 5.22 -7.66 17.66
N ALA A 27 4.62 -6.46 17.78
CA ALA A 27 5.24 -5.23 17.34
C ALA A 27 6.34 -4.77 18.30
N GLY A 28 7.40 -4.18 17.74
CA GLY A 28 8.46 -3.57 18.52
C GLY A 28 9.64 -3.17 17.64
N GLU A 29 10.51 -2.32 18.19
CA GLU A 29 11.73 -1.90 17.50
C GLU A 29 12.71 -3.06 17.23
N HIS A 30 12.56 -4.18 17.95
CA HIS A 30 13.33 -5.40 17.72
C HIS A 30 13.09 -6.03 16.36
N LEU A 31 11.93 -5.75 15.73
CA LEU A 31 11.64 -6.19 14.36
C LEU A 31 12.45 -5.41 13.31
N LEU A 32 12.89 -4.19 13.62
CA LEU A 32 13.60 -3.35 12.69
C LEU A 32 15.08 -3.74 12.58
N THR A 33 15.60 -3.75 11.38
CA THR A 33 17.05 -3.85 11.14
C THR A 33 17.79 -2.63 11.66
N ALA A 34 19.10 -2.71 11.80
CA ALA A 34 19.92 -1.56 12.20
C ALA A 34 19.75 -0.37 11.24
N LEU A 35 19.72 -0.65 9.93
CA LEU A 35 19.51 0.37 8.90
C LEU A 35 18.13 1.04 9.01
N GLU A 36 17.08 0.28 9.28
CA GLU A 36 15.73 0.83 9.46
C GLU A 36 15.66 1.72 10.72
N ARG A 37 16.28 1.30 11.83
CA ARG A 37 16.36 2.13 13.06
C ARG A 37 17.13 3.43 12.80
N GLU A 38 18.24 3.36 12.08
CA GLU A 38 19.02 4.54 11.70
C GLU A 38 18.19 5.49 10.82
N ARG A 39 17.42 4.96 9.87
CA ARG A 39 16.51 5.77 9.03
C ARG A 39 15.38 6.38 9.85
N ALA A 40 14.77 5.61 10.74
CA ALA A 40 13.74 6.11 11.66
C ALA A 40 14.26 7.28 12.51
N ALA A 41 15.50 7.21 12.98
CA ALA A 41 16.14 8.27 13.76
C ALA A 41 16.39 9.57 12.98
N ARG A 42 16.39 9.53 11.63
CA ARG A 42 16.57 10.74 10.78
C ARG A 42 15.31 11.60 10.66
N PHE A 43 14.14 11.08 11.04
CA PHE A 43 12.91 11.86 11.01
C PHE A 43 12.93 12.94 12.08
N ARG A 44 12.74 14.20 11.65
CA ARG A 44 12.69 15.36 12.56
C ARG A 44 11.42 15.39 13.42
N GLN A 45 10.32 14.90 12.87
CA GLN A 45 9.03 14.84 13.55
C GLN A 45 8.78 13.43 14.07
N GLU A 46 8.37 13.33 15.32
CA GLU A 46 8.05 12.04 15.94
C GLU A 46 6.95 11.27 15.19
N SER A 47 5.94 11.98 14.70
CA SER A 47 4.88 11.38 13.88
C SER A 47 5.43 10.65 12.65
N GLY A 48 6.37 11.27 11.93
CA GLY A 48 7.00 10.62 10.76
C GLY A 48 7.81 9.38 11.15
N ARG A 49 8.47 9.38 12.30
CA ARG A 49 9.18 8.22 12.85
C ARG A 49 8.20 7.09 13.20
N ILE A 50 7.07 7.44 13.81
CA ILE A 50 6.00 6.50 14.16
C ILE A 50 5.42 5.88 12.91
N ASP A 51 5.05 6.68 11.90
CA ASP A 51 4.48 6.19 10.65
C ASP A 51 5.46 5.28 9.89
N PHE A 52 6.72 5.67 9.80
CA PHE A 52 7.77 4.84 9.20
C PHE A 52 7.90 3.49 9.93
N THR A 53 8.05 3.52 11.26
CA THR A 53 8.20 2.30 12.06
C THR A 53 6.99 1.39 11.91
N ALA A 54 5.77 1.95 12.02
CA ALA A 54 4.54 1.20 11.90
C ALA A 54 4.39 0.55 10.51
N GLY A 55 4.73 1.26 9.43
CA GLY A 55 4.71 0.69 8.07
C GLY A 55 5.65 -0.50 7.92
N HIS A 56 6.86 -0.39 8.48
CA HIS A 56 7.87 -1.45 8.46
C HIS A 56 7.53 -2.64 9.37
N VAL A 57 6.81 -2.41 10.46
CA VAL A 57 6.23 -3.47 11.30
C VAL A 57 5.06 -4.14 10.58
N LEU A 58 4.12 -3.35 10.03
CA LEU A 58 2.91 -3.88 9.38
C LEU A 58 3.24 -4.82 8.23
N VAL A 59 4.23 -4.48 7.40
CA VAL A 59 4.61 -5.34 6.26
C VAL A 59 5.19 -6.67 6.74
N ARG A 60 5.91 -6.71 7.85
CA ARG A 60 6.38 -7.96 8.47
C ARG A 60 5.22 -8.79 9.02
N LEU A 61 4.25 -8.15 9.68
CA LEU A 61 3.06 -8.84 10.18
C LEU A 61 2.24 -9.45 9.02
N CYS A 62 2.09 -8.74 7.90
CA CYS A 62 1.44 -9.28 6.70
C CYS A 62 2.20 -10.49 6.13
N ALA A 63 3.53 -10.38 6.01
CA ALA A 63 4.37 -11.46 5.49
C ALA A 63 4.42 -12.66 6.44
N ALA A 64 4.52 -12.42 7.75
CA ALA A 64 4.47 -13.44 8.79
C ALA A 64 3.17 -14.25 8.72
N ARG A 65 2.03 -13.56 8.57
CA ARG A 65 0.73 -14.20 8.39
C ARG A 65 0.61 -15.01 7.10
N LEU A 66 1.22 -14.53 6.00
CA LEU A 66 1.23 -15.24 4.73
C LEU A 66 2.07 -16.53 4.80
N LEU A 67 3.20 -16.44 5.48
CA LEU A 67 4.19 -17.51 5.59
C LEU A 67 3.93 -18.47 6.76
N ASP A 68 3.03 -18.12 7.67
CA ASP A 68 2.79 -18.82 8.94
C ASP A 68 4.06 -18.95 9.79
N VAL A 69 4.77 -17.82 9.96
CA VAL A 69 6.01 -17.71 10.76
C VAL A 69 5.97 -16.49 11.69
N PRO A 70 6.74 -16.47 12.78
CA PRO A 70 6.85 -15.26 13.62
C PRO A 70 7.43 -14.07 12.86
N ALA A 71 6.87 -12.87 13.07
CA ALA A 71 7.36 -11.64 12.43
C ALA A 71 8.82 -11.31 12.77
N ALA A 72 9.29 -11.71 13.96
CA ALA A 72 10.67 -11.51 14.43
C ALA A 72 11.72 -12.26 13.59
N GLY A 73 11.32 -13.30 12.86
CA GLY A 73 12.19 -14.04 11.94
C GLY A 73 12.36 -13.39 10.56
N LEU A 74 11.62 -12.29 10.27
CA LEU A 74 11.59 -11.71 8.93
C LEU A 74 12.51 -10.49 8.83
N VAL A 75 13.54 -10.60 8.01
CA VAL A 75 14.41 -9.47 7.63
C VAL A 75 13.78 -8.75 6.44
N LEU A 76 13.52 -7.45 6.59
CA LEU A 76 13.10 -6.60 5.46
C LEU A 76 14.30 -5.80 4.97
N ALA A 77 14.57 -5.89 3.68
CA ALA A 77 15.57 -5.09 2.98
C ALA A 77 14.89 -4.23 1.92
N GLN A 78 15.59 -3.20 1.45
CA GLN A 78 15.15 -2.36 0.35
C GLN A 78 16.27 -2.23 -0.68
N ARG A 79 15.89 -2.03 -1.93
CA ARG A 79 16.84 -1.73 -3.01
C ARG A 79 16.19 -0.78 -4.00
N CYS A 80 16.88 0.30 -4.29
CA CYS A 80 16.49 1.21 -5.35
C CYS A 80 16.85 0.60 -6.71
N PRO A 81 15.90 0.48 -7.64
CA PRO A 81 16.19 -0.03 -8.97
C PRO A 81 17.08 0.92 -9.78
N ASP A 82 17.04 2.23 -9.49
CA ASP A 82 17.74 3.25 -10.26
C ASP A 82 19.20 3.44 -9.82
N CYS A 83 19.45 3.56 -8.50
CA CYS A 83 20.78 3.83 -7.96
C CYS A 83 21.43 2.62 -7.27
N GLY A 84 20.71 1.52 -7.06
CA GLY A 84 21.21 0.30 -6.42
C GLY A 84 21.40 0.39 -4.89
N LEU A 85 21.16 1.56 -4.28
CA LEU A 85 21.34 1.77 -2.84
C LEU A 85 20.29 0.99 -2.04
N ALA A 86 20.66 0.62 -0.80
CA ALA A 86 19.83 -0.19 0.10
C ALA A 86 19.04 0.63 1.12
N ASP A 87 19.21 1.94 1.13
CA ASP A 87 18.57 2.84 2.10
C ASP A 87 17.19 3.35 1.65
N HIS A 88 16.76 3.02 0.45
CA HIS A 88 15.45 3.34 -0.11
C HIS A 88 15.07 2.36 -1.24
N GLY A 89 13.89 2.55 -1.83
CA GLY A 89 13.42 1.78 -2.98
C GLY A 89 12.48 0.63 -2.60
N LYS A 90 12.41 -0.37 -3.46
CA LYS A 90 11.45 -1.47 -3.32
C LYS A 90 11.80 -2.39 -2.15
N PRO A 91 10.86 -2.66 -1.22
CA PRO A 91 11.07 -3.61 -0.15
C PRO A 91 11.07 -5.06 -0.67
N TYR A 92 11.83 -5.94 -0.01
CA TYR A 92 11.87 -7.37 -0.27
C TYR A 92 12.33 -8.13 0.97
N LEU A 93 12.09 -9.44 0.99
CA LEU A 93 12.53 -10.35 2.04
C LEU A 93 13.67 -11.22 1.50
N PRO A 94 14.93 -11.00 1.92
CA PRO A 94 16.09 -11.74 1.40
C PRO A 94 15.97 -13.26 1.56
N ASP A 95 15.44 -13.70 2.70
CA ASP A 95 15.30 -15.12 3.04
C ASP A 95 14.05 -15.76 2.42
N HIS A 96 13.16 -14.95 1.81
CA HIS A 96 11.92 -15.42 1.16
C HIS A 96 11.77 -14.78 -0.22
N PRO A 97 12.66 -15.07 -1.20
CA PRO A 97 12.69 -14.38 -2.51
C PRO A 97 11.42 -14.60 -3.35
N GLY A 98 10.63 -15.64 -3.04
CA GLY A 98 9.33 -15.89 -3.68
C GLY A 98 8.17 -15.09 -3.09
N VAL A 99 8.41 -14.26 -2.06
CA VAL A 99 7.39 -13.42 -1.43
C VAL A 99 7.60 -11.96 -1.81
N HIS A 100 6.59 -11.38 -2.41
CA HIS A 100 6.53 -9.96 -2.74
C HIS A 100 5.88 -9.19 -1.59
N VAL A 101 6.46 -8.05 -1.25
CA VAL A 101 5.94 -7.17 -0.20
C VAL A 101 5.83 -5.74 -0.69
N SER A 102 4.88 -5.00 -0.14
CA SER A 102 4.67 -3.57 -0.42
C SER A 102 4.23 -2.88 0.85
N LEU A 103 4.61 -1.61 1.02
CA LEU A 103 4.16 -0.77 2.11
C LEU A 103 3.89 0.66 1.63
N SER A 104 2.99 1.33 2.32
CA SER A 104 2.71 2.76 2.18
C SER A 104 2.36 3.34 3.53
N HIS A 105 2.62 4.62 3.71
CA HIS A 105 2.19 5.34 4.90
C HIS A 105 1.86 6.79 4.57
N THR A 106 0.87 7.31 5.27
CA THR A 106 0.52 8.71 5.35
C THR A 106 0.42 9.08 6.82
N ARG A 107 0.09 10.33 7.16
CA ARG A 107 0.07 10.75 8.57
C ARG A 107 -0.87 9.88 9.42
N GLY A 108 -0.31 9.09 10.32
CA GLY A 108 -1.03 8.26 11.28
C GLY A 108 -1.67 7.00 10.72
N VAL A 109 -1.56 6.74 9.40
CA VAL A 109 -2.15 5.57 8.75
C VAL A 109 -1.11 4.86 7.89
N VAL A 110 -1.07 3.55 7.99
CA VAL A 110 -0.13 2.69 7.25
C VAL A 110 -0.88 1.58 6.53
N ALA A 111 -0.36 1.19 5.37
CA ALA A 111 -0.86 0.06 4.62
C ALA A 111 0.30 -0.86 4.21
N ALA A 112 0.04 -2.16 4.16
CA ALA A 112 1.01 -3.14 3.71
C ALA A 112 0.34 -4.28 2.94
N GLY A 113 1.13 -4.91 2.06
CA GLY A 113 0.73 -6.10 1.34
C GLY A 113 1.85 -7.13 1.31
N ALA A 114 1.47 -8.42 1.30
CA ALA A 114 2.35 -9.55 1.09
C ALA A 114 1.68 -10.61 0.21
N GLY A 115 2.41 -11.23 -0.70
CA GLY A 115 1.88 -12.24 -1.61
C GLY A 115 2.97 -13.02 -2.33
N TYR A 116 2.60 -14.18 -2.85
CA TYR A 116 3.47 -14.96 -3.75
C TYR A 116 3.49 -14.40 -5.18
N GLN A 117 2.60 -13.46 -5.49
CA GLN A 117 2.56 -12.67 -6.72
C GLN A 117 2.92 -11.21 -6.40
N PRO A 118 3.38 -10.44 -7.39
CA PRO A 118 3.61 -9.01 -7.21
C PRO A 118 2.40 -8.33 -6.58
N VAL A 119 2.60 -7.61 -5.49
CA VAL A 119 1.57 -6.84 -4.79
C VAL A 119 2.07 -5.41 -4.58
N GLY A 120 1.22 -4.43 -4.94
CA GLY A 120 1.43 -3.01 -4.69
C GLY A 120 0.29 -2.48 -3.84
N VAL A 121 0.61 -1.67 -2.83
CA VAL A 121 -0.39 -1.04 -1.97
C VAL A 121 -0.06 0.44 -1.77
N ASP A 122 -1.10 1.27 -1.79
CA ASP A 122 -0.97 2.69 -1.47
C ASP A 122 -2.11 3.19 -0.60
N VAL A 123 -1.82 4.20 0.25
CA VAL A 123 -2.77 4.83 1.17
C VAL A 123 -2.54 6.33 1.28
N GLU A 124 -3.61 7.12 1.18
CA GLU A 124 -3.59 8.57 1.33
C GLU A 124 -4.76 9.07 2.18
N LEU A 125 -4.52 10.11 2.99
CA LEU A 125 -5.60 10.74 3.75
C LEU A 125 -6.57 11.51 2.84
N SER A 126 -7.86 11.35 3.07
CA SER A 126 -8.91 12.06 2.33
C SER A 126 -8.87 13.59 2.52
N ALA A 127 -8.37 14.05 3.65
CA ALA A 127 -8.27 15.45 4.02
C ALA A 127 -6.93 16.11 3.60
N ARG A 128 -6.26 15.60 2.58
CA ARG A 128 -5.02 16.19 2.08
C ARG A 128 -5.30 17.53 1.41
N GLY A 129 -5.12 18.63 2.18
CA GLY A 129 -5.14 19.98 1.62
C GLY A 129 -3.89 20.22 0.77
N GLY A 130 -4.06 20.80 -0.40
CA GLY A 130 -2.94 21.14 -1.29
C GLY A 130 -3.40 21.25 -2.74
N SER A 131 -2.53 21.75 -3.61
CA SER A 131 -2.83 21.90 -5.04
C SER A 131 -2.82 20.53 -5.76
N LEU A 132 -3.79 19.67 -5.42
CA LEU A 132 -4.00 18.38 -6.09
C LEU A 132 -4.19 18.58 -7.61
N ARG A 133 -4.77 19.71 -8.04
CA ARG A 133 -5.01 20.02 -9.45
C ARG A 133 -3.73 20.11 -10.30
N ALA A 134 -2.64 20.65 -9.75
CA ALA A 134 -1.37 20.76 -10.49
C ALA A 134 -0.74 19.39 -10.70
N VAL A 135 -0.84 18.52 -9.70
CA VAL A 135 -0.38 17.12 -9.78
C VAL A 135 -1.28 16.31 -10.69
N ALA A 136 -2.61 16.51 -10.60
CA ALA A 136 -3.60 15.77 -11.41
C ALA A 136 -3.30 15.86 -12.91
N ARG A 137 -3.04 17.05 -13.43
CA ARG A 137 -2.73 17.26 -14.86
C ARG A 137 -1.46 16.55 -15.33
N ARG A 138 -0.55 16.24 -14.43
CA ARG A 138 0.70 15.54 -14.77
C ARG A 138 0.54 14.03 -14.73
N VAL A 139 -0.33 13.51 -13.87
CA VAL A 139 -0.42 12.08 -13.58
C VAL A 139 -1.68 11.41 -14.13
N LEU A 140 -2.71 12.19 -14.46
CA LEU A 140 -3.95 11.68 -15.06
C LEU A 140 -3.93 11.82 -16.59
N THR A 141 -4.56 10.87 -17.26
CA THR A 141 -4.90 11.02 -18.70
C THR A 141 -5.98 12.10 -18.87
N PRO A 142 -6.16 12.66 -20.08
CA PRO A 142 -7.25 13.60 -20.33
C PRO A 142 -8.64 13.05 -20.00
N ALA A 143 -8.88 11.75 -20.23
CA ALA A 143 -10.13 11.08 -19.91
C ALA A 143 -10.36 10.99 -18.39
N GLU A 144 -9.35 10.57 -17.64
CA GLU A 144 -9.41 10.51 -16.18
C GLU A 144 -9.61 11.91 -15.55
N LEU A 145 -8.90 12.92 -16.08
CA LEU A 145 -9.02 14.30 -15.57
C LEU A 145 -10.45 14.81 -15.75
N ALA A 146 -11.07 14.60 -16.92
CA ALA A 146 -12.45 14.99 -17.18
C ALA A 146 -13.43 14.30 -16.20
N LEU A 147 -13.23 13.00 -15.91
CA LEU A 147 -14.06 12.28 -14.95
C LEU A 147 -13.88 12.78 -13.51
N VAL A 148 -12.64 13.06 -13.12
CA VAL A 148 -12.34 13.62 -11.81
C VAL A 148 -12.94 15.02 -11.63
N GLU A 149 -12.83 15.90 -12.63
CA GLU A 149 -13.39 17.24 -12.59
C GLU A 149 -14.93 17.25 -12.57
N ALA A 150 -15.56 16.25 -13.18
CA ALA A 150 -17.01 16.07 -13.19
C ALA A 150 -17.57 15.35 -11.94
N ALA A 151 -16.71 14.78 -11.10
CA ALA A 151 -17.15 14.02 -9.93
C ALA A 151 -17.77 14.93 -8.85
N PRO A 152 -18.75 14.46 -8.05
CA PRO A 152 -19.33 15.22 -6.94
C PRO A 152 -18.28 15.65 -5.91
N GLU A 153 -17.24 14.85 -5.69
CA GLU A 153 -16.12 15.11 -4.80
C GLU A 153 -14.79 14.96 -5.57
N PRO A 154 -14.37 15.99 -6.34
CA PRO A 154 -13.21 15.90 -7.24
C PRO A 154 -11.90 15.51 -6.53
N ASP A 155 -11.67 16.03 -5.33
CA ASP A 155 -10.46 15.72 -4.57
C ASP A 155 -10.40 14.23 -4.15
N ARG A 156 -11.53 13.65 -3.74
CA ARG A 156 -11.63 12.23 -3.42
C ARG A 156 -11.48 11.35 -4.66
N ALA A 157 -12.11 11.77 -5.76
CA ALA A 157 -11.99 11.08 -7.05
C ALA A 157 -10.52 11.08 -7.54
N PHE A 158 -9.82 12.22 -7.40
CA PHE A 158 -8.41 12.32 -7.70
C PHE A 158 -7.57 11.37 -6.81
N LEU A 159 -7.78 11.40 -5.48
CA LEU A 159 -7.03 10.54 -4.55
C LEU A 159 -7.24 9.07 -4.87
N ARG A 160 -8.44 8.66 -5.29
CA ARG A 160 -8.72 7.28 -5.70
C ARG A 160 -7.90 6.90 -6.93
N GLN A 161 -7.82 7.75 -7.95
CA GLN A 161 -6.94 7.51 -9.10
C GLN A 161 -5.47 7.50 -8.71
N TRP A 162 -5.07 8.41 -7.82
CA TRP A 162 -3.71 8.51 -7.34
C TRP A 162 -3.24 7.22 -6.65
N VAL A 163 -3.96 6.72 -5.64
CA VAL A 163 -3.56 5.49 -4.91
C VAL A 163 -3.57 4.25 -5.81
N ARG A 164 -4.46 4.17 -6.81
CA ARG A 164 -4.46 3.11 -7.81
C ARG A 164 -3.17 3.16 -8.63
N LYS A 165 -2.81 4.32 -9.14
CA LYS A 165 -1.61 4.54 -9.97
C LYS A 165 -0.32 4.33 -9.18
N GLU A 166 -0.24 4.82 -7.96
CA GLU A 166 0.90 4.55 -7.06
C GLU A 166 1.06 3.05 -6.79
N SER A 167 -0.04 2.32 -6.60
CA SER A 167 0.00 0.87 -6.45
C SER A 167 0.57 0.16 -7.69
N LEU A 168 0.31 0.68 -8.90
CA LEU A 168 0.90 0.17 -10.16
C LEU A 168 2.40 0.45 -10.24
N ILE A 169 2.86 1.62 -9.77
CA ILE A 169 4.30 1.93 -9.68
C ILE A 169 4.99 0.90 -8.77
N LYS A 170 4.40 0.57 -7.63
CA LYS A 170 4.99 -0.35 -6.64
C LYS A 170 5.19 -1.77 -7.17
N ILE A 171 4.40 -2.21 -8.15
CA ILE A 171 4.62 -3.48 -8.84
C ILE A 171 5.47 -3.36 -10.11
N GLY A 172 5.89 -2.15 -10.49
CA GLY A 172 6.72 -1.90 -11.67
C GLY A 172 5.97 -1.88 -13.00
N ARG A 173 4.62 -1.67 -12.99
CA ARG A 173 3.82 -1.56 -14.22
C ARG A 173 3.95 -0.20 -14.90
N THR A 174 4.37 0.81 -14.15
CA THR A 174 4.59 2.17 -14.64
C THR A 174 5.60 2.86 -13.74
N THR A 175 5.99 4.06 -14.11
CA THR A 175 6.86 4.96 -13.32
C THR A 175 6.15 6.30 -13.12
N LEU A 176 6.70 7.14 -12.25
CA LEU A 176 6.13 8.48 -12.03
C LEU A 176 6.08 9.31 -13.32
N ASP A 177 7.06 9.15 -14.21
CA ASP A 177 7.17 9.89 -15.47
C ASP A 177 6.19 9.39 -16.54
N THR A 178 5.80 8.12 -16.49
CA THR A 178 4.87 7.50 -17.45
C THR A 178 3.45 7.34 -16.91
N LEU A 179 3.19 7.79 -15.68
CA LEU A 179 1.92 7.63 -15.00
C LEU A 179 0.72 8.22 -15.77
N GLY A 180 0.93 9.37 -16.43
CA GLY A 180 -0.08 10.01 -17.29
C GLY A 180 -0.42 9.24 -18.59
N GLN A 181 0.28 8.13 -18.87
CA GLN A 181 0.00 7.27 -20.03
C GLN A 181 -0.86 6.05 -19.67
N VAL A 182 -0.98 5.75 -18.38
CA VAL A 182 -1.82 4.65 -17.88
C VAL A 182 -3.24 5.18 -17.72
N ASP A 183 -4.19 4.63 -18.48
CA ASP A 183 -5.59 5.08 -18.46
C ASP A 183 -6.47 4.13 -17.63
N LEU A 184 -6.92 4.61 -16.49
CA LEU A 184 -7.86 3.93 -15.60
C LEU A 184 -9.28 4.53 -15.66
N ALA A 185 -9.60 5.31 -16.69
CA ALA A 185 -10.89 6.00 -16.82
C ALA A 185 -12.10 5.04 -16.84
N ALA A 186 -11.90 3.80 -17.29
CA ALA A 186 -12.94 2.77 -17.26
C ALA A 186 -13.28 2.25 -15.84
N LEU A 187 -12.44 2.55 -14.84
CA LEU A 187 -12.67 2.09 -13.46
C LEU A 187 -13.59 3.06 -12.71
N PRO A 188 -14.59 2.57 -11.95
CA PRO A 188 -15.51 3.43 -11.22
C PRO A 188 -14.81 4.34 -10.22
N LEU A 189 -15.20 5.62 -10.19
CA LEU A 189 -14.70 6.62 -9.23
C LEU A 189 -15.65 6.81 -8.05
N ASP A 190 -16.95 6.73 -8.30
CA ASP A 190 -17.97 6.87 -7.26
C ASP A 190 -18.28 5.51 -6.64
N VAL A 191 -17.75 5.31 -5.45
CA VAL A 191 -17.90 4.08 -4.68
C VAL A 191 -18.26 4.44 -3.25
N PRO A 192 -19.32 3.83 -2.67
CA PRO A 192 -19.70 4.07 -1.29
C PRO A 192 -18.55 3.82 -0.32
N PRO A 193 -18.38 4.64 0.72
CA PRO A 193 -17.38 4.41 1.76
C PRO A 193 -17.57 3.06 2.45
N GLY A 194 -16.46 2.46 2.87
CA GLY A 194 -16.43 1.25 3.70
C GLY A 194 -16.45 -0.08 2.94
N ALA A 195 -17.00 -0.14 1.73
CA ALA A 195 -17.00 -1.36 0.93
C ALA A 195 -15.82 -1.37 -0.07
N PRO A 196 -14.95 -2.39 -0.04
CA PRO A 196 -13.90 -2.52 -1.05
C PRO A 196 -14.50 -2.78 -2.44
N LEU A 197 -14.13 -1.92 -3.41
CA LEU A 197 -14.43 -2.14 -4.81
C LEU A 197 -13.37 -3.07 -5.40
N ARG A 198 -13.82 -4.11 -6.07
CA ARG A 198 -12.96 -5.01 -6.85
C ARG A 198 -13.13 -4.71 -8.32
N SER A 199 -12.02 -4.49 -9.01
CA SER A 199 -12.00 -4.22 -10.44
C SER A 199 -10.83 -4.95 -11.12
N ARG A 200 -10.79 -4.86 -12.44
CA ARG A 200 -9.68 -5.41 -13.23
C ARG A 200 -9.14 -4.35 -14.17
N PHE A 201 -7.84 -4.36 -14.35
CA PHE A 201 -7.14 -3.56 -15.32
C PHE A 201 -6.11 -4.47 -15.99
N GLU A 202 -6.28 -4.74 -17.29
CA GLU A 202 -5.49 -5.73 -18.02
C GLU A 202 -5.50 -7.11 -17.31
N ASP A 203 -4.33 -7.66 -16.98
CA ASP A 203 -4.15 -8.91 -16.25
C ASP A 203 -4.19 -8.73 -14.73
N LEU A 204 -4.39 -7.48 -14.23
CA LEU A 204 -4.32 -7.14 -12.83
C LEU A 204 -5.69 -7.12 -12.16
N HIS A 205 -5.71 -7.56 -10.90
CA HIS A 205 -6.80 -7.37 -9.97
C HIS A 205 -6.51 -6.16 -9.08
N LEU A 206 -7.45 -5.23 -9.03
CA LEU A 206 -7.41 -4.09 -8.13
C LEU A 206 -8.47 -4.23 -7.06
N ILE A 207 -8.14 -3.78 -5.88
CA ILE A 207 -9.08 -3.55 -4.80
C ILE A 207 -8.81 -2.16 -4.23
N ASP A 208 -9.84 -1.33 -4.15
CA ASP A 208 -9.73 0.00 -3.55
C ASP A 208 -10.97 0.38 -2.76
N TRP A 209 -10.80 1.19 -1.73
CA TRP A 209 -11.90 1.64 -0.88
C TRP A 209 -11.56 2.96 -0.18
N THR A 210 -12.60 3.65 0.25
CA THR A 210 -12.46 4.70 1.25
C THR A 210 -12.64 4.07 2.62
N ASP A 211 -11.61 4.17 3.46
CA ASP A 211 -11.63 3.69 4.83
C ASP A 211 -12.15 4.81 5.74
N PRO A 212 -13.40 4.72 6.24
CA PRO A 212 -13.98 5.75 7.08
C PRO A 212 -13.39 5.77 8.49
N GLU A 213 -12.85 4.64 8.97
CA GLU A 213 -12.24 4.53 10.29
C GLU A 213 -10.99 5.39 10.39
N HIS A 214 -10.20 5.43 9.32
CA HIS A 214 -8.94 6.18 9.27
C HIS A 214 -9.02 7.45 8.41
N GLY A 215 -10.17 7.73 7.77
CA GLY A 215 -10.32 8.86 6.86
C GLY A 215 -9.37 8.80 5.66
N ALA A 216 -9.12 7.60 5.14
CA ALA A 216 -8.12 7.35 4.11
C ALA A 216 -8.72 6.74 2.86
N VAL A 217 -8.06 6.91 1.72
CA VAL A 217 -8.30 6.18 0.48
C VAL A 217 -7.16 5.18 0.29
N VAL A 218 -7.50 3.94 0.02
CA VAL A 218 -6.56 2.82 -0.08
C VAL A 218 -6.74 2.13 -1.40
N ALA A 219 -5.65 1.69 -2.01
CA ALA A 219 -5.68 0.78 -3.15
C ALA A 219 -4.62 -0.31 -3.02
N ALA A 220 -4.95 -1.48 -3.56
CA ALA A 220 -3.97 -2.53 -3.76
C ALA A 220 -4.17 -3.18 -5.13
N VAL A 221 -3.06 -3.64 -5.71
CA VAL A 221 -3.02 -4.27 -7.02
C VAL A 221 -2.14 -5.53 -6.98
N SER A 222 -2.56 -6.57 -7.70
CA SER A 222 -1.79 -7.79 -7.89
C SER A 222 -2.28 -8.56 -9.11
N THR A 223 -1.50 -9.54 -9.59
CA THR A 223 -1.93 -10.48 -10.64
C THR A 223 -2.91 -11.54 -10.12
N ALA A 224 -3.05 -11.71 -8.80
CA ALA A 224 -4.11 -12.51 -8.17
C ALA A 224 -5.01 -11.62 -7.31
N PRO A 225 -6.29 -12.01 -7.06
CA PRO A 225 -7.22 -11.19 -6.29
C PRO A 225 -6.74 -10.94 -4.86
N PRO A 226 -6.45 -9.67 -4.46
CA PRO A 226 -6.00 -9.38 -3.10
C PRO A 226 -7.12 -9.59 -2.09
N ARG A 227 -6.76 -10.01 -0.86
CA ARG A 227 -7.64 -10.17 0.28
C ARG A 227 -7.29 -9.15 1.36
N VAL A 228 -8.26 -8.32 1.73
CA VAL A 228 -8.10 -7.40 2.87
C VAL A 228 -8.18 -8.19 4.17
N VAL A 229 -7.18 -8.00 5.02
CA VAL A 229 -7.11 -8.62 6.35
C VAL A 229 -7.07 -7.53 7.42
N ARG A 230 -7.71 -7.79 8.56
CA ARG A 230 -7.56 -6.95 9.74
C ARG A 230 -6.45 -7.51 10.62
N LEU A 231 -5.69 -6.62 11.21
CA LEU A 231 -4.82 -6.99 12.32
C LEU A 231 -5.74 -7.18 13.53
N THR A 232 -5.90 -8.43 13.94
CA THR A 232 -6.46 -8.74 15.24
C THR A 232 -5.28 -9.05 16.16
N PRO A 233 -5.25 -8.54 17.41
CA PRO A 233 -4.35 -9.05 18.43
C PRO A 233 -4.51 -10.58 18.47
N ALA A 234 -3.40 -11.30 18.62
CA ALA A 234 -3.46 -12.71 18.94
C ALA A 234 -4.32 -12.86 20.21
N GLY A 235 -5.42 -13.62 20.11
CA GLY A 235 -6.33 -13.88 21.22
C GLY A 235 -5.68 -14.73 22.31
#